data_84ae84aa3996e376f0961e493c40612f
#
_entry.id   84ae84aa3996e376f0961e493c40612f
#
_cell.length_a   1.000
_cell.length_b   1.000
_cell.length_c   1.000
_cell.angle_alpha   90.00
_cell.angle_beta   90.00
_cell.angle_gamma   90.00
#
_symmetry.space_group_name_H-M   'P 1'
#
loop_
_entity.id
_entity.type
_entity.pdbx_description
1 polymer ?
#
loop_
_entity_poly.entity_id
_entity_poly.type
_entity_poly.pdbx_seq_one_letter_code
_entity_poly.pdbx_strand_id
1 'polypeptide(L)'
;MRHTTWLALLLSIGCRPAMAQSPPAAPDAPSDAAGAWSPAECGAEPVRPVLDLSDRAKYNHSADVVNEYEGKAKAWDACVMKQANTDMEAISAAAKTRMAGISHEATQIQARVYAGFGEYTAQFKTAQERFEKEK
;
A
#
# COMPACT_ATOMS: atom_id res chain seq x y z
N MET A 1 -51.43 -19.88 55.66
CA MET A 1 -51.07 -20.48 54.36
C MET A 1 -51.26 -19.40 53.32
N ARG A 2 -50.14 -18.75 52.91
CA ARG A 2 -50.14 -17.69 51.88
C ARG A 2 -49.09 -18.07 50.86
N HIS A 3 -49.51 -18.52 49.66
CA HIS A 3 -48.65 -18.87 48.54
C HIS A 3 -48.23 -17.59 47.84
N THR A 4 -46.96 -17.28 47.86
CA THR A 4 -46.34 -16.16 47.12
C THR A 4 -45.81 -16.72 45.80
N THR A 5 -46.51 -16.39 44.68
CA THR A 5 -46.13 -16.79 43.32
C THR A 5 -45.03 -15.84 42.83
N TRP A 6 -43.82 -16.37 42.57
CA TRP A 6 -42.73 -15.65 41.94
C TRP A 6 -42.90 -15.69 40.42
N LEU A 7 -43.12 -14.53 39.83
CA LEU A 7 -43.16 -14.35 38.40
C LEU A 7 -41.70 -14.19 37.93
N ALA A 8 -41.15 -15.17 37.25
CA ALA A 8 -39.84 -15.09 36.63
C ALA A 8 -39.93 -14.30 35.32
N LEU A 9 -39.41 -13.09 35.30
CA LEU A 9 -39.27 -12.26 34.10
C LEU A 9 -38.00 -12.67 33.34
N LEU A 10 -38.15 -13.45 32.30
CA LEU A 10 -37.06 -13.80 31.35
C LEU A 10 -36.75 -12.59 30.48
N LEU A 11 -35.69 -11.85 30.79
CA LEU A 11 -35.11 -10.89 29.86
C LEU A 11 -34.37 -11.65 28.77
N SER A 12 -34.97 -11.75 27.61
CA SER A 12 -34.31 -12.20 26.38
C SER A 12 -33.34 -11.12 25.88
N ILE A 13 -32.06 -11.25 26.24
CA ILE A 13 -30.99 -10.43 25.66
C ILE A 13 -30.80 -10.91 24.23
N GLY A 14 -31.43 -10.24 23.28
CA GLY A 14 -31.23 -10.45 21.86
C GLY A 14 -29.80 -10.08 21.46
N CYS A 15 -28.93 -11.07 21.31
CA CYS A 15 -27.62 -10.92 20.69
C CYS A 15 -27.82 -10.55 19.24
N ARG A 16 -27.77 -9.26 18.88
CA ARG A 16 -27.68 -8.82 17.51
C ARG A 16 -26.29 -9.18 17.00
N PRO A 17 -26.15 -9.93 15.90
CA PRO A 17 -24.84 -10.09 15.29
C PRO A 17 -24.39 -8.71 14.81
N ALA A 18 -23.27 -8.24 15.38
CA ALA A 18 -22.56 -7.11 14.84
C ALA A 18 -22.19 -7.47 13.40
N MET A 19 -22.83 -6.82 12.43
CA MET A 19 -22.37 -6.89 11.05
C MET A 19 -20.96 -6.32 11.04
N ALA A 20 -19.99 -7.19 10.85
CA ALA A 20 -18.63 -6.81 10.56
C ALA A 20 -18.66 -5.95 9.30
N GLN A 21 -18.57 -4.64 9.46
CA GLN A 21 -18.33 -3.74 8.34
C GLN A 21 -16.96 -4.12 7.82
N SER A 22 -16.92 -4.69 6.61
CA SER A 22 -15.68 -4.86 5.88
C SER A 22 -14.96 -3.52 5.85
N PRO A 23 -13.66 -3.45 6.20
CA PRO A 23 -12.93 -2.22 6.08
C PRO A 23 -13.06 -1.71 4.64
N PRO A 24 -13.19 -0.39 4.42
CA PRO A 24 -13.23 0.17 3.07
C PRO A 24 -12.04 -0.40 2.30
N ALA A 25 -12.31 -0.92 1.11
CA ALA A 25 -11.28 -1.41 0.22
C ALA A 25 -10.22 -0.33 0.12
N ALA A 26 -8.99 -0.68 0.47
CA ALA A 26 -7.85 0.21 0.24
C ALA A 26 -7.90 0.61 -1.24
N PRO A 27 -7.73 1.90 -1.58
CA PRO A 27 -7.62 2.30 -2.98
C PRO A 27 -6.57 1.41 -3.60
N ASP A 28 -6.90 0.84 -4.76
CA ASP A 28 -6.10 -0.12 -5.48
C ASP A 28 -4.62 0.26 -5.39
N ALA A 29 -3.90 -0.43 -4.50
CA ALA A 29 -2.47 -0.55 -4.69
C ALA A 29 -2.32 -1.07 -6.13
N PRO A 30 -1.42 -0.48 -6.96
CA PRO A 30 -1.14 -1.06 -8.25
C PRO A 30 -0.98 -2.55 -7.99
N SER A 31 -1.87 -3.33 -8.56
CA SER A 31 -1.84 -4.77 -8.37
C SER A 31 -0.47 -5.20 -8.89
N ASP A 32 0.44 -5.45 -7.96
CA ASP A 32 1.63 -6.24 -8.18
C ASP A 32 1.16 -7.68 -8.47
N ALA A 33 0.31 -7.80 -9.48
CA ALA A 33 0.20 -9.01 -10.25
C ALA A 33 1.59 -9.13 -10.87
N ALA A 34 2.45 -9.83 -10.15
CA ALA A 34 3.80 -10.25 -10.39
C ALA A 34 4.21 -10.37 -11.88
N GLY A 35 4.04 -9.31 -12.65
CA GLY A 35 4.64 -9.12 -13.94
C GLY A 35 6.04 -8.59 -13.68
N ALA A 36 7.06 -9.31 -14.13
CA ALA A 36 8.41 -8.76 -14.15
C ALA A 36 8.37 -7.39 -14.83
N TRP A 37 9.04 -6.40 -14.22
CA TRP A 37 9.18 -5.08 -14.83
C TRP A 37 9.76 -5.18 -16.23
N SER A 38 9.27 -4.39 -17.17
CA SER A 38 9.79 -4.33 -18.54
C SER A 38 9.86 -2.87 -19.01
N PRO A 39 10.87 -2.52 -19.83
CA PRO A 39 11.08 -1.16 -20.31
C PRO A 39 10.14 -0.84 -21.49
N ALA A 40 8.86 -0.62 -21.21
CA ALA A 40 7.82 -0.46 -22.24
C ALA A 40 8.08 0.70 -23.21
N GLU A 41 8.81 1.75 -22.78
CA GLU A 41 9.09 2.93 -23.59
C GLU A 41 10.35 2.78 -24.47
N CYS A 42 11.17 1.75 -24.24
CA CYS A 42 12.45 1.58 -24.92
C CYS A 42 12.37 0.73 -26.20
N GLY A 43 11.18 0.24 -26.53
CA GLY A 43 10.97 -0.64 -27.66
C GLY A 43 11.57 -2.04 -27.45
N ALA A 44 11.68 -2.78 -28.54
CA ALA A 44 12.21 -4.14 -28.47
C ALA A 44 13.72 -4.17 -28.25
N GLU A 45 14.15 -5.15 -27.46
CA GLU A 45 15.59 -5.43 -27.29
C GLU A 45 16.26 -5.70 -28.60
N PRO A 46 17.44 -5.11 -28.88
CA PRO A 46 18.20 -5.37 -30.10
C PRO A 46 18.58 -6.84 -30.23
N VAL A 47 18.26 -7.41 -31.39
CA VAL A 47 18.56 -8.82 -31.67
C VAL A 47 20.05 -8.99 -31.94
N ARG A 48 20.65 -9.94 -31.22
CA ARG A 48 22.08 -10.28 -31.38
C ARG A 48 22.33 -10.85 -32.79
N PRO A 49 23.32 -10.31 -33.53
CA PRO A 49 23.63 -10.80 -34.88
C PRO A 49 24.26 -12.20 -34.88
N VAL A 50 24.02 -12.94 -35.95
CA VAL A 50 24.72 -14.18 -36.24
C VAL A 50 25.96 -13.84 -37.10
N LEU A 51 27.12 -14.34 -36.67
CA LEU A 51 28.40 -14.01 -37.32
C LEU A 51 28.81 -15.12 -38.27
N ASP A 52 29.35 -14.73 -39.46
CA ASP A 52 30.05 -15.63 -40.36
C ASP A 52 31.55 -15.24 -40.43
N LEU A 53 32.39 -16.10 -39.87
CA LEU A 53 33.83 -15.87 -39.74
C LEU A 53 34.65 -16.81 -40.68
N SER A 54 34.01 -17.39 -41.68
CA SER A 54 34.60 -18.45 -42.53
C SER A 54 35.68 -17.96 -43.47
N ASP A 55 35.67 -16.67 -43.86
CA ASP A 55 36.72 -16.05 -44.66
C ASP A 55 36.90 -14.57 -44.24
N ARG A 56 37.94 -13.91 -44.81
CA ARG A 56 38.29 -12.54 -44.44
C ARG A 56 37.19 -11.52 -44.77
N ALA A 57 36.52 -11.67 -45.92
CA ALA A 57 35.48 -10.73 -46.33
C ALA A 57 34.26 -10.83 -45.38
N LYS A 58 33.84 -12.04 -45.04
CA LYS A 58 32.76 -12.30 -44.11
C LYS A 58 33.12 -11.91 -42.68
N TYR A 59 34.37 -12.11 -42.27
CA TYR A 59 34.86 -11.61 -40.97
C TYR A 59 34.71 -10.08 -40.89
N ASN A 60 35.18 -9.34 -41.90
CA ASN A 60 35.05 -7.88 -41.90
C ASN A 60 33.59 -7.44 -41.86
N HIS A 61 32.73 -8.06 -42.69
CA HIS A 61 31.29 -7.81 -42.66
C HIS A 61 30.67 -8.10 -41.27
N SER A 62 31.04 -9.22 -40.62
CA SER A 62 30.58 -9.55 -39.29
C SER A 62 31.04 -8.51 -38.26
N ALA A 63 32.26 -7.98 -38.40
CA ALA A 63 32.73 -6.91 -37.50
C ALA A 63 31.88 -5.62 -37.66
N ASP A 64 31.52 -5.24 -38.90
CA ASP A 64 30.66 -4.08 -39.12
C ASP A 64 29.26 -4.27 -38.50
N VAL A 65 28.67 -5.46 -38.65
CA VAL A 65 27.36 -5.81 -38.06
C VAL A 65 27.42 -5.80 -36.54
N VAL A 66 28.51 -6.26 -35.93
CA VAL A 66 28.70 -6.18 -34.47
C VAL A 66 28.77 -4.73 -33.98
N ASN A 67 29.52 -3.88 -34.67
CA ASN A 67 29.62 -2.46 -34.37
C ASN A 67 28.27 -1.76 -34.41
N GLU A 68 27.46 -2.06 -35.42
CA GLU A 68 26.08 -1.55 -35.52
C GLU A 68 25.19 -2.04 -34.37
N TYR A 69 25.26 -3.34 -34.07
CA TYR A 69 24.55 -3.92 -32.94
C TYR A 69 24.95 -3.27 -31.61
N GLU A 70 26.24 -3.11 -31.35
CA GLU A 70 26.74 -2.46 -30.15
C GLU A 70 26.18 -1.03 -29.97
N GLY A 71 26.12 -0.26 -31.07
CA GLY A 71 25.56 1.07 -31.04
C GLY A 71 24.07 1.05 -30.61
N LYS A 72 23.28 0.14 -31.21
CA LYS A 72 21.86 -0.05 -30.88
C LYS A 72 21.68 -0.56 -29.42
N ALA A 73 22.49 -1.53 -29.02
CA ALA A 73 22.43 -2.12 -27.68
C ALA A 73 22.75 -1.07 -26.58
N LYS A 74 23.80 -0.26 -26.81
CA LYS A 74 24.15 0.83 -25.86
C LYS A 74 23.03 1.88 -25.75
N ALA A 75 22.41 2.25 -26.88
CA ALA A 75 21.30 3.21 -26.88
C ALA A 75 20.07 2.64 -26.14
N TRP A 76 19.75 1.37 -26.37
CA TRP A 76 18.65 0.67 -25.70
C TRP A 76 18.91 0.53 -24.20
N ASP A 77 20.12 0.10 -23.80
CA ASP A 77 20.52 0.00 -22.39
C ASP A 77 20.39 1.35 -21.66
N ALA A 78 20.86 2.43 -22.28
CA ALA A 78 20.71 3.77 -21.70
C ALA A 78 19.23 4.16 -21.50
N CYS A 79 18.35 3.80 -22.43
CA CYS A 79 16.92 3.99 -22.31
C CYS A 79 16.33 3.16 -21.14
N VAL A 80 16.70 1.89 -21.05
CA VAL A 80 16.27 0.98 -19.98
C VAL A 80 16.64 1.54 -18.61
N MET A 81 17.89 1.95 -18.45
CA MET A 81 18.37 2.52 -17.18
C MET A 81 17.65 3.82 -16.82
N LYS A 82 17.39 4.67 -17.82
CA LYS A 82 16.63 5.92 -17.58
C LYS A 82 15.22 5.62 -17.14
N GLN A 83 14.50 4.73 -17.84
CA GLN A 83 13.13 4.35 -17.47
C GLN A 83 13.07 3.71 -16.08
N ALA A 84 13.97 2.76 -15.79
CA ALA A 84 14.03 2.11 -14.48
C ALA A 84 14.21 3.13 -13.34
N ASN A 85 15.10 4.10 -13.49
CA ASN A 85 15.30 5.15 -12.49
C ASN A 85 14.03 6.01 -12.34
N THR A 86 13.40 6.41 -13.44
CA THR A 86 12.15 7.20 -13.40
C THR A 86 11.03 6.44 -12.67
N ASP A 87 10.86 5.16 -12.98
CA ASP A 87 9.82 4.34 -12.35
C ASP A 87 10.10 4.13 -10.85
N MET A 88 11.35 3.87 -10.47
CA MET A 88 11.74 3.76 -9.06
C MET A 88 11.51 5.07 -8.29
N GLU A 89 11.82 6.21 -8.88
CA GLU A 89 11.56 7.51 -8.28
C GLU A 89 10.05 7.75 -8.09
N ALA A 90 9.24 7.43 -9.08
CA ALA A 90 7.79 7.56 -9.02
C ALA A 90 7.18 6.67 -7.91
N ILE A 91 7.60 5.41 -7.83
CA ILE A 91 7.18 4.48 -6.78
C ILE A 91 7.59 5.01 -5.39
N SER A 92 8.84 5.48 -5.26
CA SER A 92 9.34 6.04 -4.00
C SER A 92 8.55 7.28 -3.56
N ALA A 93 8.23 8.18 -4.48
CA ALA A 93 7.44 9.37 -4.20
C ALA A 93 6.00 9.00 -3.77
N ALA A 94 5.37 8.08 -4.47
CA ALA A 94 4.03 7.58 -4.12
C ALA A 94 4.01 6.92 -2.73
N ALA A 95 5.02 6.09 -2.43
CA ALA A 95 5.16 5.45 -1.13
C ALA A 95 5.32 6.48 0.01
N LYS A 96 6.15 7.50 -0.17
CA LYS A 96 6.34 8.58 0.81
C LYS A 96 5.04 9.33 1.08
N THR A 97 4.29 9.68 0.04
CA THR A 97 2.99 10.35 0.16
C THR A 97 2.00 9.49 0.95
N ARG A 98 1.94 8.20 0.63
CA ARG A 98 1.05 7.27 1.34
C ARG A 98 1.44 7.11 2.82
N MET A 99 2.73 6.98 3.12
CA MET A 99 3.22 6.91 4.51
C MET A 99 2.88 8.18 5.29
N ALA A 100 3.05 9.36 4.70
CA ALA A 100 2.68 10.62 5.34
C ALA A 100 1.17 10.69 5.64
N GLY A 101 0.33 10.24 4.70
CA GLY A 101 -1.12 10.14 4.93
C GLY A 101 -1.47 9.22 6.09
N ILE A 102 -0.90 8.02 6.13
CA ILE A 102 -1.11 7.07 7.24
C ILE A 102 -0.69 7.68 8.58
N SER A 103 0.46 8.34 8.65
CA SER A 103 0.95 9.00 9.86
C SER A 103 0.01 10.11 10.33
N HIS A 104 -0.48 10.93 9.39
CA HIS A 104 -1.45 11.98 9.68
C HIS A 104 -2.74 11.39 10.26
N GLU A 105 -3.35 10.40 9.61
CA GLU A 105 -4.59 9.77 10.07
C GLU A 105 -4.41 9.09 11.44
N ALA A 106 -3.29 8.40 11.67
CA ALA A 106 -2.99 7.80 12.96
C ALA A 106 -2.94 8.85 14.08
N THR A 107 -2.31 10.00 13.82
CA THR A 107 -2.26 11.12 14.77
C THR A 107 -3.66 11.67 15.06
N GLN A 108 -4.50 11.81 14.05
CA GLN A 108 -5.89 12.26 14.23
C GLN A 108 -6.71 11.27 15.06
N ILE A 109 -6.53 9.96 14.84
CA ILE A 109 -7.19 8.93 15.64
C ILE A 109 -6.75 9.01 17.11
N GLN A 110 -5.45 9.13 17.37
CA GLN A 110 -4.92 9.29 18.72
C GLN A 110 -5.51 10.53 19.41
N ALA A 111 -5.54 11.67 18.72
CA ALA A 111 -6.09 12.90 19.27
C ALA A 111 -7.57 12.74 19.70
N ARG A 112 -8.38 12.08 18.85
CA ARG A 112 -9.78 11.80 19.20
C ARG A 112 -9.92 10.88 20.42
N VAL A 113 -9.09 9.85 20.51
CA VAL A 113 -9.09 8.91 21.66
C VAL A 113 -8.72 9.64 22.95
N TYR A 114 -7.66 10.45 22.93
CA TYR A 114 -7.26 11.23 24.10
C TYR A 114 -8.29 12.28 24.52
N ALA A 115 -8.95 12.93 23.56
CA ALA A 115 -10.06 13.83 23.86
C ALA A 115 -11.19 13.11 24.58
N GLY A 116 -11.56 11.90 24.12
CA GLY A 116 -12.56 11.06 24.79
C GLY A 116 -12.18 10.69 26.23
N PHE A 117 -10.91 10.38 26.50
CA PHE A 117 -10.46 10.14 27.88
C PHE A 117 -10.59 11.38 28.76
N GLY A 118 -10.29 12.58 28.21
CA GLY A 118 -10.49 13.84 28.90
C GLY A 118 -11.96 14.07 29.29
N GLU A 119 -12.87 13.79 28.37
CA GLU A 119 -14.32 13.90 28.62
C GLU A 119 -14.78 12.93 29.74
N TYR A 120 -14.35 11.68 29.72
CA TYR A 120 -14.68 10.73 30.79
C TYR A 120 -14.14 11.18 32.14
N THR A 121 -12.91 11.65 32.20
CA THR A 121 -12.31 12.18 33.43
C THR A 121 -13.12 13.33 33.99
N ALA A 122 -13.57 14.26 33.15
CA ALA A 122 -14.41 15.38 33.57
C ALA A 122 -15.78 14.91 34.10
N GLN A 123 -16.40 13.93 33.43
CA GLN A 123 -17.68 13.35 33.86
C GLN A 123 -17.56 12.67 35.25
N PHE A 124 -16.51 11.87 35.46
CA PHE A 124 -16.25 11.24 36.75
C PHE A 124 -16.04 12.25 37.86
N LYS A 125 -15.26 13.31 37.61
CA LYS A 125 -15.05 14.38 38.58
C LYS A 125 -16.36 15.07 38.96
N THR A 126 -17.18 15.43 37.97
CA THR A 126 -18.49 16.04 38.20
C THR A 126 -19.41 15.12 39.02
N ALA A 127 -19.43 13.83 38.72
CA ALA A 127 -20.23 12.87 39.47
C ALA A 127 -19.75 12.74 40.94
N GLN A 128 -18.45 12.69 41.16
CA GLN A 128 -17.86 12.65 42.48
C GLN A 128 -18.25 13.88 43.33
N GLU A 129 -18.12 15.09 42.80
CA GLU A 129 -18.50 16.34 43.46
C GLU A 129 -19.99 16.38 43.85
N ARG A 130 -20.86 15.80 43.00
CA ARG A 130 -22.29 15.66 43.33
C ARG A 130 -22.53 14.72 44.50
N PHE A 131 -21.91 13.55 44.50
CA PHE A 131 -22.08 12.56 45.59
C PHE A 131 -21.50 13.04 46.92
N GLU A 132 -20.49 13.89 46.93
CA GLU A 132 -19.96 14.51 48.14
C GLU A 132 -20.95 15.49 48.76
N LYS A 133 -21.77 16.19 47.97
CA LYS A 133 -22.80 17.13 48.44
C LYS A 133 -24.09 16.46 48.96
N GLU A 134 -24.29 15.20 48.62
CA GLU A 134 -25.47 14.42 49.04
C GLU A 134 -25.27 13.70 50.39
N LYS A 135 -24.09 13.82 51.01
CA LYS A 135 -23.78 13.30 52.35
C LYS A 135 -24.08 14.32 53.43
#